data_87feb3d3a28e3b6415ac5a853f84334b
#
_entry.id   87feb3d3a28e3b6415ac5a853f84334b
#
_cell.length_a   1.000
_cell.length_b   1.000
_cell.length_c   1.000
_cell.angle_alpha   90.00
_cell.angle_beta   90.00
_cell.angle_gamma   90.00
#
_symmetry.space_group_name_H-M   'P 1'
#
loop_
_entity.id
_entity.type
_entity.pdbx_description
1 polymer ?
#
loop_
_entity_poly.entity_id
_entity_poly.type
_entity_poly.pdbx_seq_one_letter_code
_entity_poly.pdbx_strand_id
1 'polypeptide(L)'
;MHLTKYFAIMKIEVDMKNDKGFSLVELLAVIVVLGILITVATFTYQSILNNSKNKVYKEYEITMQDAAMMFVIKNGVPSGSKITMSDLVSNQYLDKFVDPEDAKDCPNSYVTVIANSNYSDISYNACLICNSYKTENCVEPPKRDESKPDCFFSNPSSLYAGLN
;
A
#
# COMPACT_ATOMS: atom_id res chain seq x y z
N MET A 1 -24.36 8.91 -13.39
CA MET A 1 -25.15 8.99 -14.65
C MET A 1 -25.68 10.40 -14.89
N HIS A 2 -24.95 11.46 -14.52
CA HIS A 2 -25.32 12.87 -14.71
C HIS A 2 -24.26 13.70 -15.49
N LEU A 3 -23.06 13.17 -15.73
CA LEU A 3 -22.02 13.91 -16.45
C LEU A 3 -22.22 13.97 -17.98
N THR A 4 -22.96 13.04 -18.55
CA THR A 4 -23.19 12.98 -20.01
C THR A 4 -24.16 14.05 -20.51
N LYS A 5 -24.96 14.68 -19.64
CA LYS A 5 -25.89 15.75 -20.05
C LYS A 5 -25.21 17.11 -20.26
N TYR A 6 -24.08 17.37 -19.62
CA TYR A 6 -23.37 18.64 -19.76
C TYR A 6 -22.48 18.68 -21.00
N PHE A 7 -22.08 17.53 -21.52
CA PHE A 7 -21.28 17.45 -22.76
C PHE A 7 -22.12 17.67 -24.05
N ALA A 8 -23.43 17.52 -23.97
CA ALA A 8 -24.32 17.66 -25.13
C ALA A 8 -24.68 19.12 -25.47
N ILE A 9 -24.37 20.08 -24.60
CA ILE A 9 -24.74 21.49 -24.79
C ILE A 9 -23.64 22.30 -25.49
N MET A 10 -22.41 21.81 -25.53
CA MET A 10 -21.31 22.44 -26.25
C MET A 10 -21.13 21.82 -27.64
N LYS A 11 -22.17 21.85 -28.45
CA LYS A 11 -22.01 21.76 -29.89
C LYS A 11 -21.53 23.13 -30.39
N ILE A 12 -20.26 23.39 -30.21
CA ILE A 12 -19.58 24.51 -30.85
C ILE A 12 -19.41 24.08 -32.29
N GLU A 13 -20.34 24.46 -33.18
CA GLU A 13 -20.11 24.47 -34.60
C GLU A 13 -19.01 25.51 -34.87
N VAL A 14 -17.79 25.02 -34.96
CA VAL A 14 -16.70 25.81 -35.53
C VAL A 14 -16.86 25.81 -37.01
N ASP A 15 -17.67 26.74 -37.53
CA ASP A 15 -17.71 27.07 -38.93
C ASP A 15 -16.42 27.82 -39.31
N MET A 16 -15.40 27.03 -39.69
CA MET A 16 -14.10 27.55 -40.16
C MET A 16 -14.17 28.06 -41.58
N LYS A 17 -14.93 29.10 -41.79
CA LYS A 17 -14.94 29.79 -43.09
C LYS A 17 -15.10 31.32 -42.92
N ASN A 18 -14.06 31.94 -42.36
CA ASN A 18 -13.72 33.33 -42.69
C ASN A 18 -12.43 33.75 -41.95
N ASP A 19 -11.49 34.39 -42.62
CA ASP A 19 -10.24 34.98 -42.10
C ASP A 19 -10.51 36.19 -41.17
N LYS A 20 -11.34 36.00 -40.14
CA LYS A 20 -11.54 37.00 -39.09
C LYS A 20 -10.74 36.55 -37.88
N GLY A 21 -9.73 37.37 -37.53
CA GLY A 21 -8.97 37.16 -36.32
C GLY A 21 -9.89 37.03 -35.09
N PHE A 22 -9.49 36.22 -34.09
CA PHE A 22 -10.21 36.02 -32.87
C PHE A 22 -10.57 37.40 -32.21
N SER A 23 -11.81 37.54 -31.84
CA SER A 23 -12.26 38.68 -31.09
C SER A 23 -11.72 38.64 -29.65
N LEU A 24 -11.41 39.78 -29.07
CA LEU A 24 -10.93 39.90 -27.71
C LEU A 24 -11.91 39.22 -26.69
N VAL A 25 -13.20 39.36 -26.96
CA VAL A 25 -14.27 38.73 -26.14
C VAL A 25 -14.25 37.20 -26.22
N GLU A 26 -13.97 36.62 -27.39
CA GLU A 26 -13.88 35.18 -27.58
C GLU A 26 -12.68 34.58 -26.82
N LEU A 27 -11.52 35.26 -26.85
CA LEU A 27 -10.36 34.87 -26.07
C LEU A 27 -10.66 34.94 -24.57
N LEU A 28 -11.31 36.01 -24.11
CA LEU A 28 -11.70 36.17 -22.71
C LEU A 28 -12.66 35.07 -22.25
N ALA A 29 -13.64 34.71 -23.08
CA ALA A 29 -14.54 33.62 -22.77
C ALA A 29 -13.84 32.28 -22.62
N VAL A 30 -12.85 31.97 -23.47
CA VAL A 30 -12.07 30.72 -23.38
C VAL A 30 -11.26 30.63 -22.10
N ILE A 31 -10.58 31.71 -21.69
CA ILE A 31 -9.78 31.67 -20.46
C ILE A 31 -10.66 31.55 -19.20
N VAL A 32 -11.86 32.12 -19.17
CA VAL A 32 -12.81 31.94 -18.08
C VAL A 32 -13.26 30.48 -17.98
N VAL A 33 -13.63 29.87 -19.09
CA VAL A 33 -14.03 28.43 -19.11
C VAL A 33 -12.88 27.52 -18.68
N LEU A 34 -11.66 27.76 -19.18
CA LEU A 34 -10.46 27.01 -18.77
C LEU A 34 -10.19 27.17 -17.28
N GLY A 35 -10.33 28.36 -16.71
CA GLY A 35 -10.18 28.61 -15.28
C GLY A 35 -11.14 27.76 -14.42
N ILE A 36 -12.40 27.67 -14.82
CA ILE A 36 -13.40 26.82 -14.13
C ILE A 36 -13.04 25.33 -14.24
N LEU A 37 -12.62 24.85 -15.41
CA LEU A 37 -12.23 23.46 -15.59
C LEU A 37 -11.02 23.07 -14.77
N ILE A 38 -10.01 23.93 -14.68
CA ILE A 38 -8.81 23.68 -13.86
C ILE A 38 -9.18 23.56 -12.38
N THR A 39 -10.06 24.41 -11.85
CA THR A 39 -10.44 24.34 -10.43
C THR A 39 -11.13 23.03 -10.09
N VAL A 40 -12.05 22.54 -10.92
CA VAL A 40 -12.71 21.23 -10.69
C VAL A 40 -11.72 20.07 -10.79
N ALA A 41 -10.78 20.11 -11.73
CA ALA A 41 -9.78 19.07 -11.94
C ALA A 41 -8.84 18.90 -10.72
N THR A 42 -8.43 19.98 -10.06
CA THR A 42 -7.50 19.94 -8.92
C THR A 42 -8.08 19.20 -7.72
N PHE A 43 -9.34 19.41 -7.37
CA PHE A 43 -9.99 18.70 -6.23
C PHE A 43 -10.09 17.20 -6.47
N THR A 44 -10.44 16.78 -7.68
CA THR A 44 -10.57 15.36 -8.04
C THR A 44 -9.21 14.67 -8.01
N TYR A 45 -8.16 15.34 -8.50
CA TYR A 45 -6.82 14.80 -8.57
C TYR A 45 -6.24 14.49 -7.19
N GLN A 46 -6.38 15.38 -6.20
CA GLN A 46 -5.89 15.16 -4.83
C GLN A 46 -6.58 13.96 -4.16
N SER A 47 -7.88 13.80 -4.35
CA SER A 47 -8.62 12.65 -3.80
C SER A 47 -8.13 11.32 -4.40
N ILE A 48 -7.86 11.28 -5.71
CA ILE A 48 -7.34 10.09 -6.38
C ILE A 48 -5.93 9.75 -5.88
N LEU A 49 -5.06 10.74 -5.73
CA LEU A 49 -3.70 10.53 -5.24
C LEU A 49 -3.69 9.96 -3.81
N ASN A 50 -4.48 10.51 -2.90
CA ASN A 50 -4.54 10.03 -1.52
C ASN A 50 -5.07 8.59 -1.45
N ASN A 51 -6.11 8.26 -2.23
CA ASN A 51 -6.63 6.91 -2.31
C ASN A 51 -5.61 5.93 -2.91
N SER A 52 -4.81 6.37 -3.88
CA SER A 52 -3.76 5.56 -4.51
C SER A 52 -2.62 5.29 -3.53
N LYS A 53 -2.16 6.29 -2.77
CA LYS A 53 -1.15 6.11 -1.72
C LYS A 53 -1.61 5.12 -0.65
N ASN A 54 -2.84 5.25 -0.15
CA ASN A 54 -3.39 4.32 0.85
C ASN A 54 -3.46 2.88 0.34
N LYS A 55 -3.74 2.67 -0.95
CA LYS A 55 -3.70 1.33 -1.56
C LYS A 55 -2.28 0.77 -1.59
N VAL A 56 -1.28 1.59 -1.92
CA VAL A 56 0.13 1.16 -1.93
C VAL A 56 0.58 0.74 -0.53
N TYR A 57 0.24 1.50 0.51
CA TYR A 57 0.59 1.11 1.88
C TYR A 57 -0.05 -0.22 2.30
N LYS A 58 -1.31 -0.45 1.95
CA LYS A 58 -1.98 -1.74 2.21
C LYS A 58 -1.33 -2.90 1.44
N GLU A 59 -0.92 -2.67 0.21
CA GLU A 59 -0.21 -3.65 -0.59
C GLU A 59 1.15 -4.00 0.03
N TYR A 60 1.86 -3.01 0.56
CA TYR A 60 3.10 -3.24 1.29
C TYR A 60 2.87 -4.09 2.55
N GLU A 61 1.80 -3.83 3.32
CA GLU A 61 1.46 -4.64 4.49
C GLU A 61 1.21 -6.11 4.13
N ILE A 62 0.45 -6.37 3.06
CA ILE A 62 0.17 -7.72 2.56
C ILE A 62 1.48 -8.39 2.09
N THR A 63 2.27 -7.68 1.31
CA THR A 63 3.55 -8.21 0.79
C THR A 63 4.53 -8.54 1.92
N MET A 64 4.56 -7.74 3.01
CA MET A 64 5.34 -8.04 4.21
C MET A 64 4.86 -9.30 4.90
N GLN A 65 3.53 -9.51 5.02
CA GLN A 65 2.96 -10.71 5.62
C GLN A 65 3.34 -11.97 4.82
N ASP A 66 3.23 -11.91 3.50
CA ASP A 66 3.58 -13.02 2.61
C ASP A 66 5.08 -13.33 2.67
N ALA A 67 5.93 -12.32 2.66
CA ALA A 67 7.37 -12.47 2.81
C ALA A 67 7.75 -13.08 4.18
N ALA A 68 7.10 -12.63 5.26
CA ALA A 68 7.31 -13.17 6.59
C ALA A 68 6.84 -14.63 6.71
N MET A 69 5.72 -14.98 6.07
CA MET A 69 5.26 -16.36 6.00
C MET A 69 6.30 -17.25 5.32
N MET A 70 6.84 -16.84 4.18
CA MET A 70 7.91 -17.58 3.50
C MET A 70 9.18 -17.70 4.34
N PHE A 71 9.55 -16.62 5.05
CA PHE A 71 10.68 -16.62 5.96
C PHE A 71 10.49 -17.63 7.09
N VAL A 72 9.31 -17.68 7.72
CA VAL A 72 8.97 -18.61 8.80
C VAL A 72 8.99 -20.06 8.32
N ILE A 73 8.43 -20.34 7.15
CA ILE A 73 8.42 -21.69 6.57
C ILE A 73 9.85 -22.23 6.39
N LYS A 74 10.78 -21.38 5.97
CA LYS A 74 12.16 -21.79 5.67
C LYS A 74 13.06 -21.81 6.91
N ASN A 75 12.93 -20.85 7.78
CA ASN A 75 13.88 -20.64 8.90
C ASN A 75 13.34 -21.15 10.24
N GLY A 76 12.02 -21.33 10.37
CA GLY A 76 11.34 -21.56 11.63
C GLY A 76 11.49 -20.35 12.57
N VAL A 77 10.40 -19.88 13.14
CA VAL A 77 10.46 -18.73 14.08
C VAL A 77 9.49 -19.01 15.23
N PRO A 78 9.90 -18.78 16.49
CA PRO A 78 9.01 -18.99 17.63
C PRO A 78 7.84 -18.00 17.61
N SER A 79 6.69 -18.42 18.17
CA SER A 79 5.55 -17.53 18.37
C SER A 79 5.94 -16.29 19.18
N GLY A 80 5.40 -15.14 18.83
CA GLY A 80 5.75 -13.86 19.44
C GLY A 80 7.03 -13.25 18.90
N SER A 81 7.61 -13.79 17.82
CA SER A 81 8.80 -13.21 17.21
C SER A 81 8.47 -12.00 16.36
N LYS A 82 9.44 -11.10 16.30
CA LYS A 82 9.44 -9.92 15.44
C LYS A 82 10.42 -10.12 14.30
N ILE A 83 9.91 -10.17 13.07
CA ILE A 83 10.71 -10.24 11.85
C ILE A 83 10.84 -8.83 11.31
N THR A 84 12.05 -8.29 11.25
CA THR A 84 12.27 -6.91 10.79
C THR A 84 12.32 -6.84 9.27
N MET A 85 12.08 -5.64 8.72
CA MET A 85 12.28 -5.37 7.30
C MET A 85 13.70 -5.73 6.85
N SER A 86 14.70 -5.46 7.69
CA SER A 86 16.09 -5.81 7.41
C SER A 86 16.31 -7.32 7.26
N ASP A 87 15.63 -8.13 8.07
CA ASP A 87 15.72 -9.59 7.98
C ASP A 87 15.13 -10.10 6.67
N LEU A 88 14.00 -9.56 6.25
CA LEU A 88 13.33 -9.94 5.01
C LEU A 88 14.13 -9.54 3.77
N VAL A 89 14.69 -8.34 3.78
CA VAL A 89 15.48 -7.80 2.66
C VAL A 89 16.84 -8.52 2.54
N SER A 90 17.54 -8.73 3.66
CA SER A 90 18.87 -9.39 3.63
C SER A 90 18.79 -10.85 3.21
N ASN A 91 17.66 -11.51 3.47
CA ASN A 91 17.40 -12.89 3.04
C ASN A 91 16.68 -12.97 1.67
N GLN A 92 16.52 -11.85 0.96
CA GLN A 92 15.93 -11.79 -0.40
C GLN A 92 14.46 -12.26 -0.49
N TYR A 93 13.67 -12.13 0.58
CA TYR A 93 12.24 -12.39 0.56
C TYR A 93 11.44 -11.17 0.12
N LEU A 94 12.03 -9.97 0.23
CA LEU A 94 11.36 -8.71 -0.03
C LEU A 94 12.38 -7.66 -0.49
N ASP A 95 11.95 -6.76 -1.36
CA ASP A 95 12.69 -5.54 -1.67
C ASP A 95 12.36 -4.44 -0.66
N LYS A 96 13.22 -3.43 -0.57
CA LYS A 96 12.98 -2.28 0.29
C LYS A 96 11.73 -1.52 -0.15
N PHE A 97 10.88 -1.19 0.80
CA PHE A 97 9.76 -0.31 0.54
C PHE A 97 10.17 1.16 0.62
N VAL A 98 9.63 1.91 -0.32
CA VAL A 98 9.81 3.35 -0.42
C VAL A 98 8.47 4.03 -0.17
N ASP A 99 8.47 5.00 0.74
CA ASP A 99 7.27 5.79 1.04
C ASP A 99 6.81 6.54 -0.23
N PRO A 100 5.59 6.31 -0.73
CA PRO A 100 5.08 6.98 -1.94
C PRO A 100 4.87 8.49 -1.77
N GLU A 101 5.04 9.03 -0.58
CA GLU A 101 4.88 10.47 -0.32
C GLU A 101 6.20 11.23 -0.41
N ASP A 102 7.25 10.74 0.23
CA ASP A 102 8.54 11.43 0.32
C ASP A 102 9.73 10.67 -0.29
N ALA A 103 9.46 9.51 -0.90
CA ALA A 103 10.44 8.65 -1.54
C ALA A 103 11.60 8.19 -0.63
N LYS A 104 11.37 8.10 0.69
CA LYS A 104 12.33 7.55 1.66
C LYS A 104 12.02 6.10 2.00
N ASP A 105 13.05 5.36 2.38
CA ASP A 105 12.90 3.97 2.84
C ASP A 105 12.07 3.88 4.14
N CYS A 106 11.39 2.74 4.33
CA CYS A 106 10.60 2.41 5.53
C CYS A 106 11.34 1.35 6.40
N PRO A 107 12.52 1.64 6.97
CA PRO A 107 13.42 0.62 7.56
C PRO A 107 12.91 0.03 8.87
N ASN A 108 12.07 0.76 9.60
CA ASN A 108 11.59 0.37 10.94
C ASN A 108 10.35 -0.54 10.90
N SER A 109 9.91 -0.94 9.71
CA SER A 109 8.78 -1.83 9.52
C SER A 109 9.12 -3.26 9.95
N TYR A 110 8.11 -3.99 10.44
CA TYR A 110 8.29 -5.36 10.94
C TYR A 110 6.99 -6.16 10.83
N VAL A 111 7.11 -7.48 10.95
CA VAL A 111 5.98 -8.39 11.08
C VAL A 111 6.07 -9.13 12.41
N THR A 112 4.99 -9.14 13.17
CA THR A 112 4.87 -9.96 14.38
C THR A 112 4.18 -11.28 14.04
N VAL A 113 4.81 -12.38 14.41
CA VAL A 113 4.29 -13.75 14.20
C VAL A 113 3.63 -14.22 15.48
N ILE A 114 2.35 -14.54 15.44
CA ILE A 114 1.60 -15.03 16.59
C ILE A 114 1.01 -16.39 16.21
N ALA A 115 1.37 -17.43 16.94
CA ALA A 115 0.80 -18.75 16.81
C ALA A 115 -0.10 -19.07 18.01
N ASN A 116 -1.20 -19.77 17.76
CA ASN A 116 -2.05 -20.31 18.80
C ASN A 116 -1.33 -21.44 19.57
N SER A 117 -1.79 -21.75 20.78
CA SER A 117 -1.21 -22.79 21.63
C SER A 117 -1.05 -24.16 20.98
N ASN A 118 -1.81 -24.46 19.96
CA ASN A 118 -1.78 -25.73 19.22
C ASN A 118 -1.07 -25.61 17.86
N TYR A 119 -0.50 -24.45 17.52
CA TYR A 119 0.16 -24.18 16.23
C TYR A 119 -0.68 -24.50 14.96
N SER A 120 -1.98 -24.67 15.14
CA SER A 120 -2.90 -24.94 14.02
C SER A 120 -3.23 -23.67 13.22
N ASP A 121 -2.95 -22.51 13.81
CA ASP A 121 -3.25 -21.21 13.22
C ASP A 121 -2.14 -20.22 13.57
N ILE A 122 -1.52 -19.65 12.53
CA ILE A 122 -0.44 -18.68 12.64
C ILE A 122 -0.92 -17.39 11.98
N SER A 123 -0.91 -16.30 12.73
CA SER A 123 -1.21 -14.96 12.23
C SER A 123 0.05 -14.13 12.06
N TYR A 124 0.11 -13.40 10.97
CA TYR A 124 1.18 -12.49 10.61
C TYR A 124 0.63 -11.07 10.66
N ASN A 125 1.10 -10.28 11.61
CA ASN A 125 0.65 -8.89 11.76
C ASN A 125 1.75 -7.95 11.28
N ALA A 126 1.57 -7.39 10.09
CA ALA A 126 2.50 -6.41 9.55
C ALA A 126 2.30 -5.05 10.22
N CYS A 127 3.40 -4.43 10.58
CA CYS A 127 3.48 -3.06 11.04
C CYS A 127 4.39 -2.28 10.10
N LEU A 128 3.79 -1.59 9.15
CA LEU A 128 4.49 -0.71 8.23
C LEU A 128 4.74 0.64 8.92
N ILE A 129 6.00 1.07 8.93
CA ILE A 129 6.43 2.35 9.52
C ILE A 129 7.27 3.08 8.50
N CYS A 130 6.64 4.00 7.80
CA CYS A 130 7.26 4.95 6.89
C CYS A 130 7.28 6.35 7.54
N ASN A 131 7.81 7.34 6.85
CA ASN A 131 7.84 8.71 7.37
C ASN A 131 6.43 9.34 7.40
N SER A 132 5.63 9.09 6.37
CA SER A 132 4.29 9.68 6.19
C SER A 132 3.14 8.75 6.59
N TYR A 133 3.44 7.47 6.91
CA TYR A 133 2.44 6.46 7.21
C TYR A 133 2.88 5.52 8.31
N LYS A 134 1.93 5.13 9.15
CA LYS A 134 2.09 4.06 10.13
C LYS A 134 0.81 3.24 10.21
N THR A 135 0.94 1.92 10.21
CA THR A 135 -0.19 1.01 10.45
C THR A 135 -0.85 1.32 11.80
N GLU A 136 -2.18 1.47 11.83
CA GLU A 136 -2.93 1.89 13.03
C GLU A 136 -2.82 0.89 14.19
N ASN A 137 -2.81 -0.41 13.89
CA ASN A 137 -2.82 -1.48 14.89
C ASN A 137 -1.53 -2.30 14.85
N CYS A 138 -0.39 -1.64 15.10
CA CYS A 138 0.87 -2.34 15.25
C CYS A 138 0.84 -3.21 16.51
N VAL A 139 0.84 -4.53 16.32
CA VAL A 139 0.92 -5.49 17.42
C VAL A 139 2.38 -5.69 17.80
N GLU A 140 2.76 -5.22 18.99
CA GLU A 140 4.07 -5.54 19.52
C GLU A 140 4.11 -7.01 19.97
N PRO A 141 5.24 -7.71 19.77
CA PRO A 141 5.37 -9.08 20.24
C PRO A 141 5.18 -9.11 21.76
N PRO A 142 4.44 -10.10 22.30
CA PRO A 142 4.35 -10.29 23.73
C PRO A 142 5.76 -10.45 24.31
N LYS A 143 6.01 -9.87 25.47
CA LYS A 143 7.30 -10.04 26.16
C LYS A 143 7.54 -11.53 26.33
N ARG A 144 8.66 -12.02 25.79
CA ARG A 144 9.03 -13.43 25.87
C ARG A 144 9.14 -13.84 27.35
N ASP A 145 8.37 -14.85 27.71
CA ASP A 145 8.53 -15.51 29.02
C ASP A 145 9.71 -16.48 28.91
N GLU A 146 10.87 -16.05 29.40
CA GLU A 146 12.12 -16.83 29.37
C GLU A 146 12.04 -18.18 30.10
N SER A 147 10.95 -18.42 30.84
CA SER A 147 10.75 -19.66 31.59
C SER A 147 10.11 -20.79 30.77
N LYS A 148 9.57 -20.50 29.58
CA LYS A 148 8.99 -21.51 28.70
C LYS A 148 9.99 -21.95 27.63
N PRO A 149 10.20 -23.27 27.45
CA PRO A 149 11.06 -23.74 26.36
C PRO A 149 10.52 -23.24 25.02
N ASP A 150 11.41 -22.71 24.21
CA ASP A 150 11.11 -22.29 22.85
C ASP A 150 10.50 -23.49 22.09
N CYS A 151 9.20 -23.43 21.78
CA CYS A 151 8.61 -24.38 20.87
C CYS A 151 9.10 -24.01 19.46
N PHE A 152 10.27 -24.53 19.13
CA PHE A 152 10.85 -24.42 17.80
C PHE A 152 10.02 -25.23 16.81
N PHE A 153 9.64 -24.65 15.69
CA PHE A 153 9.42 -25.40 14.47
C PHE A 153 10.77 -25.91 13.96
N SER A 154 11.35 -26.83 14.71
CA SER A 154 12.59 -27.49 14.27
C SER A 154 12.24 -28.70 13.44
N ASN A 155 11.65 -28.53 12.31
CA ASN A 155 11.79 -29.36 11.12
C ASN A 155 10.59 -29.19 10.16
N PRO A 156 10.73 -28.54 8.99
CA PRO A 156 9.68 -28.53 7.99
C PRO A 156 9.38 -29.94 7.42
N SER A 157 10.27 -30.90 7.63
CA SER A 157 10.07 -32.28 7.18
C SER A 157 9.01 -33.06 7.97
N SER A 158 8.62 -32.64 9.17
CA SER A 158 7.61 -33.33 9.94
C SER A 158 6.16 -32.97 9.59
N LEU A 159 5.97 -31.84 8.89
CA LEU A 159 4.65 -31.40 8.45
C LEU A 159 4.12 -32.20 7.23
N TYR A 160 5.00 -32.87 6.50
CA TYR A 160 4.64 -33.66 5.32
C TYR A 160 4.61 -35.19 5.58
N ALA A 161 4.95 -35.65 6.77
CA ALA A 161 4.95 -37.10 7.11
C ALA A 161 3.57 -37.69 7.34
N GLY A 162 2.50 -36.90 7.28
CA GLY A 162 1.11 -37.38 7.53
C GLY A 162 0.22 -37.43 6.28
N LEU A 163 0.77 -37.26 5.07
CA LEU A 163 0.01 -37.29 3.81
C LEU A 163 0.44 -38.40 2.87
N ASN A 164 0.60 -39.62 3.39
CA ASN A 164 0.62 -40.88 2.62
C ASN A 164 -0.51 -41.76 3.04
#